data_503808fff3a288857278f920fd0db9a2
#
_entry.id   503808fff3a288857278f920fd0db9a2
#
_cell.length_a   1.000
_cell.length_b   1.000
_cell.length_c   1.000
_cell.angle_alpha   90.00
_cell.angle_beta   90.00
_cell.angle_gamma   90.00
#
_symmetry.space_group_name_H-M   'P 1'
#
loop_
_entity.id
_entity.type
_entity.pdbx_description
1 polymer ?
#
loop_
_entity_poly.entity_id
_entity_poly.type
_entity_poly.pdbx_seq_one_letter_code
_entity_poly.pdbx_strand_id
1 'polypeptide(L)' 'MKVTTIKKRPSYTEQLMSLPIGEEHYFALNGTAYNQFLHAKWRLKKLGRATFVMNRVVGENKLRVVRLT' A
#
# COMPACT_ATOMS: atom_id res chain seq x y z
N MET A 1 5.06 21.68 -26.64
CA MET A 1 4.70 21.09 -26.06
C MET A 1 4.56 21.15 -24.87
N LYS A 2 4.08 21.18 -24.30
CA LYS A 2 3.96 21.12 -23.17
C LYS A 2 3.80 20.15 -22.42
N VAL A 3 4.30 20.09 -21.88
CA VAL A 3 4.16 18.91 -21.12
C VAL A 3 3.61 19.22 -19.77
N THR A 4 2.43 18.78 -19.59
CA THR A 4 1.82 18.96 -18.31
C THR A 4 2.28 17.84 -17.42
N THR A 5 3.09 18.16 -16.49
CA THR A 5 3.45 17.18 -15.50
C THR A 5 2.38 17.19 -14.44
N ILE A 6 1.47 16.29 -14.54
CA ILE A 6 0.51 16.09 -13.47
C ILE A 6 1.15 15.18 -12.46
N LYS A 7 1.42 15.72 -11.31
CA LYS A 7 1.93 14.88 -10.23
C LYS A 7 0.76 14.12 -9.64
N LYS A 8 0.60 12.93 -10.09
CA LYS A 8 -0.32 12.01 -9.46
C LYS A 8 0.33 11.41 -8.23
N ARG A 9 -0.44 11.28 -7.17
CA ARG A 9 0.01 10.49 -6.05
C ARG A 9 0.18 9.06 -6.52
N PRO A 10 1.19 8.34 -6.03
CA PRO A 10 1.30 6.90 -6.34
C PRO A 10 0.05 6.17 -5.91
N SER A 11 -0.39 5.22 -6.70
CA SER A 11 -1.52 4.39 -6.31
C SER A 11 -1.16 3.55 -5.10
N TYR A 12 -2.15 2.99 -4.42
CA TYR A 12 -1.88 2.12 -3.29
C TYR A 12 -1.03 0.92 -3.71
N THR A 13 -1.27 0.39 -4.89
CA THR A 13 -0.46 -0.70 -5.43
C THR A 13 1.00 -0.30 -5.59
N GLU A 14 1.24 0.88 -6.13
CA GLU A 14 2.61 1.37 -6.30
C GLU A 14 3.30 1.61 -4.96
N GLN A 15 2.57 2.15 -3.99
CA GLN A 15 3.11 2.35 -2.66
C GLN A 15 3.54 1.04 -2.02
N LEU A 16 2.72 0.01 -2.15
CA LEU A 16 3.05 -1.31 -1.61
C LEU A 16 4.24 -1.93 -2.32
N MET A 17 4.30 -1.81 -3.65
CA MET A 17 5.39 -2.37 -4.42
C MET A 17 6.73 -1.68 -4.17
N SER A 18 6.71 -0.47 -3.66
CA SER A 18 7.94 0.24 -3.35
C SER A 18 8.52 -0.12 -1.99
N LEU A 19 7.83 -0.93 -1.20
CA LEU A 19 8.31 -1.30 0.12
C LEU A 19 9.42 -2.35 0.03
N PRO A 20 10.47 -2.22 0.84
CA PRO A 20 11.48 -3.26 0.94
C PRO A 20 10.88 -4.54 1.53
N ILE A 21 11.37 -5.67 1.06
CA ILE A 21 10.91 -6.97 1.56
C ILE A 21 11.42 -7.16 2.98
N GLY A 22 10.52 -7.60 3.86
CA GLY A 22 10.86 -7.92 5.23
C GLY A 22 10.85 -6.75 6.20
N GLU A 23 10.56 -5.53 5.74
CA GLU A 23 10.53 -4.36 6.62
C GLU A 23 9.11 -3.95 6.94
N GLU A 24 8.93 -3.40 8.13
CA GLU A 24 7.66 -2.85 8.57
C GLU A 24 7.49 -1.43 8.08
N HIS A 25 6.29 -1.13 7.64
CA HIS A 25 5.93 0.24 7.27
C HIS A 25 4.54 0.55 7.79
N TYR A 26 4.31 1.83 8.11
CA TYR A 26 3.03 2.28 8.63
C TYR A 26 2.46 3.33 7.67
N PHE A 27 1.20 3.15 7.33
CA PHE A 27 0.48 4.09 6.48
C PHE A 27 -0.67 4.71 7.25
N ALA A 28 -0.89 5.99 7.05
CA ALA A 28 -2.04 6.65 7.65
C ALA A 28 -3.31 6.16 6.98
N LEU A 29 -4.34 5.88 7.78
CA LEU A 29 -5.63 5.44 7.28
C LEU A 29 -6.61 6.59 7.32
N ASN A 30 -6.96 7.11 6.14
CA ASN A 30 -7.91 8.21 6.01
C ASN A 30 -9.07 7.75 5.13
N GLY A 31 -10.28 7.89 5.64
CA GLY A 31 -11.48 7.52 4.87
C GLY A 31 -11.47 6.04 4.50
N THR A 32 -11.49 5.74 3.20
CA THR A 32 -11.54 4.38 2.70
C THR A 32 -10.17 3.76 2.44
N ALA A 33 -9.10 4.39 2.92
CA ALA A 33 -7.75 3.94 2.64
C ALA A 33 -7.50 2.47 3.03
N TYR A 34 -8.06 2.03 4.16
CA TYR A 34 -7.90 0.65 4.59
C TYR A 34 -8.39 -0.34 3.53
N ASN A 35 -9.61 -0.11 3.01
CA ASN A 35 -10.17 -0.98 1.98
C ASN A 35 -9.34 -0.94 0.70
N GLN A 36 -8.83 0.23 0.34
CA GLN A 36 -7.99 0.38 -0.84
C GLN A 36 -6.69 -0.41 -0.70
N PHE A 37 -6.08 -0.37 0.47
CA PHE A 37 -4.88 -1.15 0.72
C PHE A 37 -5.16 -2.66 0.66
N LEU A 38 -6.28 -3.10 1.20
CA LEU A 38 -6.67 -4.50 1.14
C LEU A 38 -6.87 -4.96 -0.30
N HIS A 39 -7.54 -4.14 -1.11
CA HIS A 39 -7.75 -4.46 -2.52
C HIS A 39 -6.42 -4.55 -3.27
N ALA A 40 -5.51 -3.62 -3.00
CA ALA A 40 -4.21 -3.63 -3.64
C ALA A 40 -3.41 -4.89 -3.25
N LYS A 41 -3.45 -5.24 -1.96
CA LYS A 41 -2.81 -6.45 -1.46
C LYS A 41 -3.33 -7.69 -2.18
N TRP A 42 -4.65 -7.82 -2.27
CA TRP A 42 -5.28 -8.96 -2.92
C TRP A 42 -4.91 -9.05 -4.40
N ARG A 43 -4.91 -7.89 -5.08
CA ARG A 43 -4.56 -7.84 -6.48
C ARG A 43 -3.13 -8.30 -6.71
N LEU A 44 -2.19 -7.81 -5.91
CA LEU A 44 -0.79 -8.19 -6.05
C LEU A 44 -0.55 -9.66 -5.73
N LYS A 45 -1.24 -10.18 -4.73
CA LYS A 45 -1.16 -11.60 -4.39
C LYS A 45 -1.71 -12.45 -5.52
N LYS A 46 -2.85 -12.07 -6.07
CA LYS A 46 -3.48 -12.81 -7.16
C LYS A 46 -2.62 -12.82 -8.41
N LEU A 47 -1.91 -11.74 -8.67
CA LEU A 47 -1.01 -11.65 -9.82
C LEU A 47 0.35 -12.32 -9.55
N GLY A 48 0.58 -12.78 -8.34
CA GLY A 48 1.85 -13.41 -7.98
C GLY A 48 3.02 -12.45 -7.90
N ARG A 49 2.76 -11.15 -7.72
CA ARG A 49 3.82 -10.15 -7.69
C ARG A 49 4.40 -9.93 -6.31
N ALA A 50 3.55 -9.92 -5.30
CA ALA A 50 3.99 -9.65 -3.93
C ALA A 50 2.95 -10.12 -2.94
N THR A 51 3.40 -10.45 -1.74
CA THR A 51 2.51 -10.79 -0.64
C THR A 51 2.82 -9.89 0.56
N PHE A 52 1.78 -9.55 1.31
CA PHE A 52 1.90 -8.61 2.41
C PHE A 52 1.10 -9.09 3.61
N VAL A 53 1.57 -8.72 4.79
CA VAL A 53 0.80 -8.85 6.02
C VAL A 53 0.35 -7.45 6.40
N MET A 54 -0.93 -7.28 6.68
CA MET A 54 -1.50 -5.99 7.05
C MET A 54 -2.27 -6.12 8.34
N ASN A 55 -2.00 -5.24 9.28
CA ASN A 55 -2.69 -5.19 10.57
C ASN A 55 -3.02 -3.75 10.92
N ARG A 56 -4.24 -3.51 11.36
CA ARG A 56 -4.61 -2.18 11.85
C ARG A 56 -4.03 -2.00 13.24
N VAL A 57 -3.49 -0.82 13.47
CA VAL A 57 -3.01 -0.45 14.81
C VAL A 57 -4.19 0.08 15.59
N VAL A 58 -4.55 -0.63 16.66
CA VAL A 58 -5.70 -0.26 17.48
C VAL A 58 -5.43 1.05 18.21
N GLY A 59 -6.41 1.97 18.14
CA GLY A 59 -6.27 3.26 18.78
C GLY A 59 -5.56 4.31 17.95
N GLU A 60 -5.02 3.93 16.80
CA GLU A 60 -4.37 4.86 15.88
C GLU A 60 -4.88 4.61 14.48
N ASN A 61 -5.02 5.64 13.70
CA ASN A 61 -5.47 5.50 12.31
C ASN A 61 -4.30 5.13 11.42
N LYS A 62 -3.69 3.99 11.70
CA LYS A 62 -2.51 3.52 10.96
C LYS A 62 -2.67 2.06 10.57
N LEU A 63 -2.06 1.71 9.46
CA LEU A 63 -2.00 0.34 8.98
C LEU A 63 -0.54 -0.10 8.99
N ARG A 64 -0.26 -1.17 9.71
CA ARG A 64 1.05 -1.79 9.71
C ARG A 64 1.13 -2.76 8.53
N VAL A 65 2.14 -2.59 7.70
CA VAL A 65 2.32 -3.41 6.50
C VAL A 65 3.72 -4.01 6.52
N VAL A 66 3.80 -5.32 6.28
CA VAL A 66 5.07 -6.00 6.11
C VAL A 66 5.03 -6.72 4.77
N ARG A 67 5.99 -6.44 3.91
CA ARG A 67 6.09 -7.12 2.63
C ARG A 67 6.85 -8.43 2.81
N LEU A 68 6.24 -9.53 2.41
CA LEU A 68 6.83 -10.86 2.58
C LEU A 68 7.66 -11.32 1.38
N THR A 69 7.21 -10.98 0.17
CA THR A 69 7.93 -11.39 -1.05
C THR A 69 8.00 -10.31 -2.14
#